data_cd1a4a7eee4dd6ce13eb9ec1955a6334
#
_entry.id   cd1a4a7eee4dd6ce13eb9ec1955a6334
#
_cell.length_a   1.000
_cell.length_b   1.000
_cell.length_c   1.000
_cell.angle_alpha   90.00
_cell.angle_beta   90.00
_cell.angle_gamma   90.00
#
_symmetry.space_group_name_H-M   'P 1'
#
loop_
_entity.id
_entity.type
_entity.pdbx_description
1 polymer ?
#
loop_
_entity_poly.entity_id
_entity_poly.type
_entity_poly.pdbx_seq_one_letter_code
_entity_poly.pdbx_strand_id
1 'polypeptide(L)'
;MILNFSVSSQELKELDPKGSDKLDENFNQGEKPDNSYLAKFHAQDVVAKLIKQNLEQIYLLNIIVKNFDKGWGDEYGKIYEEYKRAIELYYKRDLVFARVWFERNQKSISDLMKKMSEQYNKDTQAILNDCHAQIVALHLNQKVRSDPNKHKELIQNQMRLQIAYGQMDDAANEFTAKNYEQSIYHYRIAKAYGIRILEAVAYADESEPGAKDKEDKLILKVKDVKEKYKKDKADNRNRIYEDIKPKSDQKTSDTTPPK
;
A
#
# COMPACT_ATOMS: atom_id res chain seq x y z
N MET A 1 -18.02 7.98 -11.23
CA MET A 1 -17.01 8.55 -12.12
C MET A 1 -16.59 7.43 -13.07
N ILE A 2 -17.09 7.43 -14.30
CA ILE A 2 -16.75 6.42 -15.30
C ILE A 2 -15.39 6.83 -15.86
N LEU A 3 -14.33 6.08 -15.51
CA LEU A 3 -13.03 6.23 -16.15
C LEU A 3 -13.19 5.75 -17.60
N ASN A 4 -13.27 6.69 -18.55
CA ASN A 4 -13.13 6.41 -19.96
C ASN A 4 -11.68 5.98 -20.24
N PHE A 5 -11.43 4.67 -20.20
CA PHE A 5 -10.25 4.09 -20.79
C PHE A 5 -10.49 4.03 -22.30
N SER A 6 -9.99 5.00 -23.04
CA SER A 6 -9.83 4.87 -24.49
C SER A 6 -8.69 3.87 -24.76
N VAL A 7 -9.03 2.61 -24.86
CA VAL A 7 -8.14 1.58 -25.39
C VAL A 7 -8.04 1.83 -26.89
N SER A 8 -6.83 2.14 -27.34
CA SER A 8 -6.54 2.29 -28.78
C SER A 8 -6.94 1.02 -29.52
N SER A 9 -7.74 1.16 -30.55
CA SER A 9 -8.23 0.04 -31.37
C SER A 9 -7.11 -0.73 -32.12
N GLN A 10 -5.88 -0.28 -32.05
CA GLN A 10 -4.71 -0.96 -32.65
C GLN A 10 -4.11 -2.03 -31.73
N GLU A 11 -4.20 -1.90 -30.40
CA GLU A 11 -3.74 -2.95 -29.46
C GLU A 11 -4.64 -4.17 -29.41
N LEU A 12 -5.89 -4.05 -29.90
CA LEU A 12 -6.86 -5.16 -29.91
C LEU A 12 -6.65 -6.20 -31.02
N LYS A 13 -5.75 -5.94 -31.99
CA LYS A 13 -5.57 -6.83 -33.15
C LYS A 13 -4.57 -7.97 -32.97
N GLU A 14 -3.75 -7.94 -31.91
CA GLU A 14 -2.72 -8.97 -31.67
C GLU A 14 -3.08 -9.99 -30.57
N LEU A 15 -4.26 -9.91 -30.00
CA LEU A 15 -4.71 -10.88 -29.00
C LEU A 15 -5.20 -12.14 -29.72
N ASP A 16 -4.35 -13.14 -29.70
CA ASP A 16 -4.55 -14.46 -30.29
C ASP A 16 -5.89 -15.09 -29.81
N PRO A 17 -6.87 -15.34 -30.71
CA PRO A 17 -8.14 -15.97 -30.34
C PRO A 17 -7.98 -17.41 -29.82
N LYS A 18 -6.79 -18.01 -29.93
CA LYS A 18 -6.43 -19.32 -29.36
C LYS A 18 -6.03 -19.26 -27.88
N GLY A 19 -6.12 -18.11 -27.26
CA GLY A 19 -5.77 -17.96 -25.84
C GLY A 19 -6.64 -18.74 -24.85
N SER A 20 -7.82 -19.22 -25.27
CA SER A 20 -8.65 -20.13 -24.46
C SER A 20 -8.03 -21.53 -24.37
N ASP A 21 -7.36 -22.00 -25.42
CA ASP A 21 -6.79 -23.34 -25.46
C ASP A 21 -5.54 -23.46 -24.55
N LYS A 22 -4.79 -22.35 -24.41
CA LYS A 22 -3.61 -22.31 -23.50
C LYS A 22 -3.96 -22.22 -22.02
N LEU A 23 -5.20 -21.87 -21.68
CA LEU A 23 -5.70 -21.91 -20.30
C LEU A 23 -5.81 -23.34 -19.78
N ASP A 24 -6.26 -24.24 -20.63
CA ASP A 24 -6.41 -25.67 -20.29
C ASP A 24 -5.07 -26.32 -20.00
N GLU A 25 -3.98 -25.89 -20.66
CA GLU A 25 -2.62 -26.44 -20.46
C GLU A 25 -1.95 -25.94 -19.17
N ASN A 26 -2.28 -24.70 -18.73
CA ASN A 26 -1.72 -24.11 -17.53
C ASN A 26 -2.58 -24.34 -16.27
N PHE A 27 -3.82 -24.73 -16.42
CA PHE A 27 -4.66 -25.19 -15.35
C PHE A 27 -4.41 -26.69 -15.16
N ASN A 28 -3.48 -27.04 -14.31
CA ASN A 28 -3.03 -28.41 -13.98
C ASN A 28 -4.11 -29.31 -13.36
N GLN A 29 -5.38 -29.10 -13.66
CA GLN A 29 -6.47 -29.89 -13.09
C GLN A 29 -7.25 -30.72 -14.12
N GLY A 30 -6.83 -30.74 -15.38
CA GLY A 30 -7.32 -31.72 -16.37
C GLY A 30 -8.80 -31.65 -16.73
N GLU A 31 -9.58 -30.78 -16.10
CA GLU A 31 -11.00 -30.59 -16.35
C GLU A 31 -11.24 -29.27 -17.08
N LYS A 32 -11.83 -29.37 -18.27
CA LYS A 32 -12.33 -28.17 -18.96
C LYS A 32 -13.40 -27.52 -18.11
N PRO A 33 -13.37 -26.16 -17.98
CA PRO A 33 -14.41 -25.47 -17.24
C PRO A 33 -15.80 -25.85 -17.75
N ASP A 34 -16.69 -26.20 -16.83
CA ASP A 34 -18.07 -26.54 -17.19
C ASP A 34 -18.73 -25.34 -17.85
N ASN A 35 -19.13 -25.49 -19.14
CA ASN A 35 -19.74 -24.45 -19.93
C ASN A 35 -21.28 -24.61 -20.03
N SER A 36 -21.86 -25.31 -19.07
CA SER A 36 -23.32 -25.50 -18.96
C SER A 36 -24.03 -24.15 -18.67
N TYR A 37 -25.35 -24.14 -18.93
CA TYR A 37 -26.16 -22.96 -18.62
C TYR A 37 -26.10 -22.56 -17.16
N LEU A 38 -26.09 -23.52 -16.23
CA LEU A 38 -25.99 -23.28 -14.81
C LEU A 38 -24.62 -22.68 -14.43
N ALA A 39 -23.55 -23.19 -15.03
CA ALA A 39 -22.21 -22.65 -14.82
C ALA A 39 -22.10 -21.20 -15.28
N LYS A 40 -22.70 -20.86 -16.45
CA LYS A 40 -22.76 -19.47 -16.93
C LYS A 40 -23.56 -18.56 -16.02
N PHE A 41 -24.69 -19.05 -15.51
CA PHE A 41 -25.54 -18.28 -14.59
C PHE A 41 -24.80 -17.97 -13.28
N HIS A 42 -24.18 -18.98 -12.67
CA HIS A 42 -23.37 -18.78 -11.46
C HIS A 42 -22.12 -17.94 -11.70
N ALA A 43 -21.50 -18.05 -12.87
CA ALA A 43 -20.33 -17.25 -13.21
C ALA A 43 -20.66 -15.76 -13.27
N GLN A 44 -21.87 -15.36 -13.65
CA GLN A 44 -22.24 -13.94 -13.78
C GLN A 44 -22.10 -13.19 -12.48
N ASP A 45 -22.65 -13.69 -11.39
CA ASP A 45 -22.61 -13.05 -10.08
C ASP A 45 -21.18 -13.02 -9.49
N VAL A 46 -20.47 -14.15 -9.66
CA VAL A 46 -19.08 -14.26 -9.19
C VAL A 46 -18.17 -13.29 -9.93
N VAL A 47 -18.29 -13.22 -11.27
CA VAL A 47 -17.49 -12.32 -12.11
C VAL A 47 -17.74 -10.86 -11.75
N ALA A 48 -19.01 -10.46 -11.58
CA ALA A 48 -19.34 -9.08 -11.20
C ALA A 48 -18.68 -8.67 -9.88
N LYS A 49 -18.62 -9.57 -8.89
CA LYS A 49 -17.94 -9.34 -7.62
C LYS A 49 -16.43 -9.28 -7.80
N LEU A 50 -15.84 -10.21 -8.55
CA LEU A 50 -14.39 -10.27 -8.75
C LEU A 50 -13.86 -9.08 -9.55
N ILE A 51 -14.61 -8.57 -10.54
CA ILE A 51 -14.23 -7.35 -11.28
C ILE A 51 -13.97 -6.20 -10.30
N LYS A 52 -14.90 -5.95 -9.39
CA LYS A 52 -14.78 -4.86 -8.43
C LYS A 52 -13.64 -5.10 -7.44
N GLN A 53 -13.58 -6.29 -6.86
CA GLN A 53 -12.57 -6.64 -5.86
C GLN A 53 -11.15 -6.58 -6.44
N ASN A 54 -10.93 -7.20 -7.61
CA ASN A 54 -9.61 -7.19 -8.24
C ASN A 54 -9.19 -5.76 -8.64
N LEU A 55 -10.12 -4.93 -9.14
CA LEU A 55 -9.82 -3.55 -9.50
C LEU A 55 -9.39 -2.72 -8.29
N GLU A 56 -10.09 -2.82 -7.16
CA GLU A 56 -9.75 -2.13 -5.93
C GLU A 56 -8.36 -2.54 -5.43
N GLN A 57 -8.06 -3.83 -5.46
CA GLN A 57 -6.76 -4.36 -5.05
C GLN A 57 -5.63 -3.98 -6.01
N ILE A 58 -5.86 -4.02 -7.32
CA ILE A 58 -4.89 -3.54 -8.33
C ILE A 58 -4.59 -2.06 -8.13
N TYR A 59 -5.60 -1.25 -7.79
CA TYR A 59 -5.38 0.16 -7.48
C TYR A 59 -4.47 0.33 -6.25
N LEU A 60 -4.70 -0.42 -5.18
CA LEU A 60 -3.82 -0.42 -4.01
C LEU A 60 -2.39 -0.85 -4.36
N LEU A 61 -2.24 -1.94 -5.12
CA LEU A 61 -0.92 -2.41 -5.59
C LEU A 61 -0.20 -1.33 -6.39
N ASN A 62 -0.89 -0.61 -7.28
CA ASN A 62 -0.32 0.47 -8.07
C ASN A 62 0.24 1.60 -7.20
N ILE A 63 -0.50 1.98 -6.14
CA ILE A 63 -0.03 3.00 -5.18
C ILE A 63 1.24 2.52 -4.48
N ILE A 64 1.25 1.28 -4.00
CA ILE A 64 2.40 0.72 -3.29
C ILE A 64 3.62 0.63 -4.22
N VAL A 65 3.47 0.10 -5.42
CA VAL A 65 4.57 -0.04 -6.40
C VAL A 65 5.15 1.32 -6.78
N LYS A 66 4.32 2.35 -6.97
CA LYS A 66 4.79 3.71 -7.30
C LYS A 66 5.54 4.39 -6.15
N ASN A 67 5.09 4.17 -4.93
CA ASN A 67 5.66 4.86 -3.76
C ASN A 67 6.80 4.09 -3.12
N PHE A 68 6.76 2.78 -3.24
CA PHE A 68 7.64 1.86 -2.52
C PHE A 68 8.34 0.90 -3.48
N ASP A 69 9.20 1.43 -4.33
CA ASP A 69 9.90 0.68 -5.37
C ASP A 69 10.88 -0.36 -4.77
N LYS A 70 10.41 -1.61 -4.70
CA LYS A 70 11.17 -2.78 -4.25
C LYS A 70 11.28 -3.86 -5.34
N GLY A 71 11.13 -3.48 -6.61
CA GLY A 71 11.23 -4.39 -7.74
C GLY A 71 9.96 -5.18 -8.05
N TRP A 72 8.80 -4.73 -7.58
CA TRP A 72 7.51 -5.40 -7.83
C TRP A 72 6.80 -4.97 -9.12
N GLY A 73 7.42 -4.07 -9.88
CA GLY A 73 6.82 -3.51 -11.11
C GLY A 73 6.44 -4.56 -12.14
N ASP A 74 7.30 -5.55 -12.37
CA ASP A 74 7.06 -6.61 -13.35
C ASP A 74 5.92 -7.56 -12.92
N GLU A 75 5.85 -7.91 -11.62
CA GLU A 75 4.77 -8.75 -11.09
C GLU A 75 3.44 -8.01 -11.16
N TYR A 76 3.44 -6.73 -10.81
CA TYR A 76 2.26 -5.86 -10.96
C TYR A 76 1.81 -5.76 -12.41
N GLY A 77 2.76 -5.58 -13.37
CA GLY A 77 2.46 -5.53 -14.79
C GLY A 77 1.74 -6.79 -15.28
N LYS A 78 2.21 -7.96 -14.88
CA LYS A 78 1.55 -9.25 -15.21
C LYS A 78 0.13 -9.33 -14.64
N ILE A 79 -0.06 -8.93 -13.37
CA ILE A 79 -1.38 -8.91 -12.72
C ILE A 79 -2.35 -8.00 -13.49
N TYR A 80 -1.87 -6.84 -13.91
CA TYR A 80 -2.70 -5.89 -14.68
C TYR A 80 -3.08 -6.42 -16.07
N GLU A 81 -2.17 -7.11 -16.76
CA GLU A 81 -2.48 -7.77 -18.05
C GLU A 81 -3.45 -8.96 -17.88
N GLU A 82 -3.29 -9.77 -16.82
CA GLU A 82 -4.27 -10.83 -16.49
C GLU A 82 -5.67 -10.24 -16.26
N TYR A 83 -5.77 -9.11 -15.56
CA TYR A 83 -7.02 -8.41 -15.32
C TYR A 83 -7.65 -7.91 -16.62
N LYS A 84 -6.87 -7.28 -17.50
CA LYS A 84 -7.35 -6.82 -18.82
C LYS A 84 -7.94 -7.97 -19.63
N ARG A 85 -7.23 -9.09 -19.66
CA ARG A 85 -7.67 -10.29 -20.38
C ARG A 85 -8.99 -10.84 -19.82
N ALA A 86 -9.13 -10.87 -18.50
CA ALA A 86 -10.38 -11.27 -17.86
C ALA A 86 -11.54 -10.35 -18.23
N ILE A 87 -11.30 -9.03 -18.29
CA ILE A 87 -12.29 -8.02 -18.71
C ILE A 87 -12.69 -8.21 -20.17
N GLU A 88 -11.76 -8.52 -21.07
CA GLU A 88 -12.07 -8.79 -22.49
C GLU A 88 -13.01 -9.99 -22.64
N LEU A 89 -12.75 -11.09 -21.93
CA LEU A 89 -13.61 -12.26 -21.92
C LEU A 89 -15.01 -11.94 -21.37
N TYR A 90 -15.08 -11.11 -20.32
CA TYR A 90 -16.35 -10.62 -19.79
C TYR A 90 -17.17 -9.87 -20.85
N TYR A 91 -16.55 -8.94 -21.60
CA TYR A 91 -17.24 -8.21 -22.67
C TYR A 91 -17.62 -9.10 -23.85
N LYS A 92 -16.85 -10.15 -24.13
CA LYS A 92 -17.21 -11.18 -25.14
C LYS A 92 -18.31 -12.12 -24.67
N ARG A 93 -18.86 -11.92 -23.45
CA ARG A 93 -19.87 -12.78 -22.83
C ARG A 93 -19.40 -14.21 -22.55
N ASP A 94 -18.11 -14.45 -22.54
CA ASP A 94 -17.53 -15.72 -22.13
C ASP A 94 -17.29 -15.70 -20.60
N LEU A 95 -18.41 -15.82 -19.87
CA LEU A 95 -18.43 -15.61 -18.43
C LEU A 95 -17.68 -16.68 -17.65
N VAL A 96 -17.66 -17.91 -18.17
CA VAL A 96 -16.97 -19.03 -17.49
C VAL A 96 -15.46 -18.84 -17.54
N PHE A 97 -14.92 -18.55 -18.72
CA PHE A 97 -13.47 -18.25 -18.86
C PHE A 97 -13.10 -16.94 -18.18
N ALA A 98 -13.95 -15.91 -18.25
CA ALA A 98 -13.72 -14.68 -17.49
C ALA A 98 -13.58 -14.95 -15.99
N ARG A 99 -14.44 -15.79 -15.42
CA ARG A 99 -14.36 -16.21 -14.01
C ARG A 99 -13.02 -16.85 -13.70
N VAL A 100 -12.58 -17.82 -14.51
CA VAL A 100 -11.29 -18.52 -14.31
C VAL A 100 -10.13 -17.53 -14.32
N TRP A 101 -10.12 -16.56 -15.26
CA TRP A 101 -9.09 -15.54 -15.32
C TRP A 101 -9.13 -14.57 -14.15
N PHE A 102 -10.31 -14.17 -13.67
CA PHE A 102 -10.41 -13.32 -12.48
C PHE A 102 -9.98 -14.05 -11.22
N GLU A 103 -10.33 -15.34 -11.06
CA GLU A 103 -9.88 -16.16 -9.93
C GLU A 103 -8.35 -16.34 -9.93
N ARG A 104 -7.75 -16.56 -11.11
CA ARG A 104 -6.29 -16.60 -11.29
C ARG A 104 -5.66 -15.25 -10.93
N ASN A 105 -6.19 -14.17 -11.45
CA ASN A 105 -5.73 -12.82 -11.14
C ASN A 105 -5.82 -12.52 -9.64
N GLN A 106 -6.93 -12.92 -8.98
CA GLN A 106 -7.09 -12.81 -7.54
C GLN A 106 -5.99 -13.55 -6.78
N LYS A 107 -5.59 -14.72 -7.25
CA LYS A 107 -4.47 -15.48 -6.66
C LYS A 107 -3.15 -14.75 -6.85
N SER A 108 -2.86 -14.26 -8.06
CA SER A 108 -1.64 -13.48 -8.35
C SER A 108 -1.57 -12.22 -7.48
N ILE A 109 -2.70 -11.51 -7.30
CA ILE A 109 -2.82 -10.36 -6.40
C ILE A 109 -2.49 -10.76 -4.95
N SER A 110 -3.10 -11.84 -4.46
CA SER A 110 -2.89 -12.32 -3.09
C SER A 110 -1.42 -12.71 -2.84
N ASP A 111 -0.78 -13.39 -3.81
CA ASP A 111 0.62 -13.80 -3.71
C ASP A 111 1.56 -12.57 -3.67
N LEU A 112 1.30 -11.54 -4.47
CA LEU A 112 2.06 -10.30 -4.43
C LEU A 112 1.82 -9.52 -3.14
N MET A 113 0.57 -9.41 -2.68
CA MET A 113 0.25 -8.75 -1.41
C MET A 113 0.90 -9.44 -0.22
N LYS A 114 1.00 -10.78 -0.24
CA LYS A 114 1.74 -11.54 0.78
C LYS A 114 3.20 -11.09 0.86
N LYS A 115 3.90 -11.07 -0.28
CA LYS A 115 5.30 -10.62 -0.36
C LYS A 115 5.47 -9.16 0.13
N MET A 116 4.54 -8.29 -0.27
CA MET A 116 4.52 -6.90 0.19
C MET A 116 4.32 -6.81 1.69
N SER A 117 3.37 -7.56 2.26
CA SER A 117 3.11 -7.59 3.70
C SER A 117 4.33 -8.05 4.50
N GLU A 118 5.03 -9.08 4.03
CA GLU A 118 6.28 -9.54 4.65
C GLU A 118 7.37 -8.46 4.63
N GLN A 119 7.47 -7.70 3.55
CA GLN A 119 8.43 -6.59 3.46
C GLN A 119 8.03 -5.42 4.36
N TYR A 120 6.73 -5.07 4.39
CA TYR A 120 6.22 -4.05 5.31
C TYR A 120 6.48 -4.40 6.77
N ASN A 121 6.33 -5.68 7.15
CA ASN A 121 6.66 -6.15 8.49
C ASN A 121 8.13 -5.85 8.84
N LYS A 122 9.06 -6.26 7.97
CA LYS A 122 10.51 -6.04 8.20
C LYS A 122 10.84 -4.56 8.33
N ASP A 123 10.34 -3.74 7.42
CA ASP A 123 10.62 -2.30 7.41
C ASP A 123 10.00 -1.60 8.63
N THR A 124 8.79 -1.99 9.02
CA THR A 124 8.11 -1.43 10.20
C THR A 124 8.84 -1.81 11.47
N GLN A 125 9.24 -3.07 11.61
CA GLN A 125 10.00 -3.53 12.77
C GLN A 125 11.32 -2.80 12.92
N ALA A 126 12.04 -2.55 11.82
CA ALA A 126 13.28 -1.76 11.85
C ALA A 126 13.03 -0.34 12.34
N ILE A 127 11.98 0.34 11.85
CA ILE A 127 11.62 1.70 12.28
C ILE A 127 11.23 1.72 13.76
N LEU A 128 10.45 0.77 14.25
CA LEU A 128 10.02 0.74 15.65
C LEU A 128 11.19 0.39 16.60
N ASN A 129 12.14 -0.41 16.17
CA ASN A 129 13.37 -0.65 16.92
C ASN A 129 14.20 0.64 17.05
N ASP A 130 14.33 1.41 15.97
CA ASP A 130 14.98 2.72 16.00
C ASP A 130 14.24 3.67 16.96
N CYS A 131 12.91 3.71 16.92
CA CYS A 131 12.09 4.50 17.86
C CYS A 131 12.31 4.09 19.31
N HIS A 132 12.34 2.79 19.58
CA HIS A 132 12.57 2.27 20.92
C HIS A 132 13.94 2.71 21.46
N ALA A 133 14.98 2.54 20.66
CA ALA A 133 16.34 2.95 21.04
C ALA A 133 16.42 4.45 21.37
N GLN A 134 15.78 5.31 20.55
CA GLN A 134 15.74 6.76 20.78
C GLN A 134 14.96 7.13 22.05
N ILE A 135 13.81 6.51 22.28
CA ILE A 135 13.01 6.75 23.49
C ILE A 135 13.77 6.32 24.74
N VAL A 136 14.47 5.19 24.71
CA VAL A 136 15.32 4.75 25.84
C VAL A 136 16.45 5.74 26.10
N ALA A 137 17.14 6.20 25.06
CA ALA A 137 18.20 7.19 25.18
C ALA A 137 17.70 8.51 25.82
N LEU A 138 16.51 8.98 25.40
CA LEU A 138 15.89 10.18 26.00
C LEU A 138 15.46 9.96 27.44
N HIS A 139 15.03 8.78 27.84
CA HIS A 139 14.73 8.44 29.23
C HIS A 139 15.94 8.49 30.12
N LEU A 140 17.10 8.11 29.60
CA LEU A 140 18.37 8.16 30.37
C LEU A 140 18.94 9.58 30.47
N ASN A 141 18.47 10.51 29.63
CA ASN A 141 18.95 11.89 29.62
C ASN A 141 18.30 12.67 30.76
N GLN A 142 19.13 13.06 31.73
CA GLN A 142 18.69 13.82 32.92
C GLN A 142 18.08 15.18 32.57
N LYS A 143 18.58 15.87 31.52
CA LYS A 143 18.05 17.17 31.09
C LYS A 143 16.59 17.03 30.54
N VAL A 144 16.29 15.94 29.83
CA VAL A 144 14.93 15.64 29.32
C VAL A 144 13.99 15.35 30.49
N ARG A 145 14.47 14.62 31.49
CA ARG A 145 13.67 14.29 32.68
C ARG A 145 13.37 15.48 33.58
N SER A 146 14.28 16.46 33.63
CA SER A 146 14.14 17.66 34.48
C SER A 146 13.25 18.73 33.80
N ASP A 147 13.06 18.70 32.50
CA ASP A 147 12.21 19.63 31.77
C ASP A 147 10.77 19.06 31.63
N PRO A 148 9.78 19.69 32.25
CA PRO A 148 8.40 19.18 32.22
C PRO A 148 7.82 19.06 30.81
N ASN A 149 8.19 19.94 29.86
CA ASN A 149 7.71 19.92 28.49
C ASN A 149 8.32 18.77 27.71
N LYS A 150 9.65 18.59 27.81
CA LYS A 150 10.35 17.47 27.15
C LYS A 150 9.90 16.12 27.73
N HIS A 151 9.68 16.06 29.05
CA HIS A 151 9.15 14.84 29.66
C HIS A 151 7.75 14.50 29.20
N LYS A 152 6.85 15.49 29.07
CA LYS A 152 5.51 15.29 28.52
C LYS A 152 5.56 14.76 27.08
N GLU A 153 6.42 15.32 26.24
CA GLU A 153 6.61 14.89 24.87
C GLU A 153 7.16 13.46 24.79
N LEU A 154 8.08 13.12 25.68
CA LEU A 154 8.61 11.76 25.80
C LEU A 154 7.50 10.75 26.13
N ILE A 155 6.62 11.04 27.09
CA ILE A 155 5.46 10.20 27.43
C ILE A 155 4.52 10.06 26.22
N GLN A 156 4.26 11.15 25.50
CA GLN A 156 3.42 11.08 24.29
C GLN A 156 4.04 10.17 23.21
N ASN A 157 5.34 10.22 23.03
CA ASN A 157 6.04 9.37 22.07
C ASN A 157 6.03 7.90 22.51
N GLN A 158 6.11 7.62 23.82
CA GLN A 158 5.90 6.26 24.34
C GLN A 158 4.49 5.72 24.05
N MET A 159 3.46 6.52 24.27
CA MET A 159 2.08 6.13 23.95
C MET A 159 1.92 5.85 22.44
N ARG A 160 2.51 6.70 21.59
CA ARG A 160 2.53 6.48 20.14
C ARG A 160 3.23 5.16 19.77
N LEU A 161 4.33 4.83 20.44
CA LEU A 161 5.05 3.58 20.22
C LEU A 161 4.21 2.37 20.63
N GLN A 162 3.50 2.44 21.75
CA GLN A 162 2.56 1.38 22.16
C GLN A 162 1.44 1.16 21.13
N ILE A 163 0.86 2.25 20.60
CA ILE A 163 -0.13 2.15 19.53
C ILE A 163 0.49 1.50 18.28
N ALA A 164 1.71 1.87 17.93
CA ALA A 164 2.39 1.29 16.78
C ALA A 164 2.63 -0.22 16.93
N TYR A 165 3.02 -0.68 18.12
CA TYR A 165 3.16 -2.11 18.39
C TYR A 165 1.80 -2.83 18.36
N GLY A 166 0.74 -2.24 18.91
CA GLY A 166 -0.62 -2.79 18.78
C GLY A 166 -1.04 -2.96 17.32
N GLN A 167 -0.72 -1.98 16.47
CA GLN A 167 -0.98 -2.10 15.03
C GLN A 167 -0.10 -3.17 14.35
N MET A 168 1.11 -3.41 14.82
CA MET A 168 1.92 -4.55 14.35
C MET A 168 1.31 -5.89 14.70
N ASP A 169 0.79 -6.02 15.91
CA ASP A 169 0.12 -7.25 16.36
C ASP A 169 -1.16 -7.51 15.56
N ASP A 170 -1.97 -6.46 15.30
CA ASP A 170 -3.13 -6.54 14.42
C ASP A 170 -2.73 -6.97 13.01
N ALA A 171 -1.65 -6.39 12.47
CA ALA A 171 -1.13 -6.76 11.15
C ALA A 171 -0.68 -8.23 11.08
N ALA A 172 -0.03 -8.74 12.12
CA ALA A 172 0.40 -10.14 12.21
C ALA A 172 -0.80 -11.10 12.29
N ASN A 173 -1.85 -10.72 13.00
CA ASN A 173 -3.09 -11.49 13.08
C ASN A 173 -3.79 -11.56 11.71
N GLU A 174 -3.91 -10.43 11.01
CA GLU A 174 -4.48 -10.36 9.67
C GLU A 174 -3.63 -11.16 8.66
N PHE A 175 -2.30 -11.09 8.76
CA PHE A 175 -1.41 -11.90 7.94
C PHE A 175 -1.65 -13.40 8.13
N THR A 176 -1.79 -13.84 9.37
CA THR A 176 -2.08 -15.24 9.72
C THR A 176 -3.45 -15.68 9.21
N ALA A 177 -4.43 -14.78 9.22
CA ALA A 177 -5.75 -14.97 8.63
C ALA A 177 -5.74 -14.92 7.08
N LYS A 178 -4.59 -14.71 6.43
CA LYS A 178 -4.39 -14.54 4.99
C LYS A 178 -5.09 -13.31 4.40
N ASN A 179 -5.42 -12.36 5.25
CA ASN A 179 -5.99 -11.06 4.86
C ASN A 179 -4.85 -10.04 4.65
N TYR A 180 -4.06 -10.25 3.60
CA TYR A 180 -2.82 -9.49 3.37
C TYR A 180 -3.06 -8.01 3.12
N GLU A 181 -4.20 -7.64 2.55
CA GLU A 181 -4.59 -6.25 2.34
C GLU A 181 -4.72 -5.49 3.67
N GLN A 182 -5.44 -6.05 4.63
CA GLN A 182 -5.59 -5.46 5.97
C GLN A 182 -4.28 -5.50 6.74
N SER A 183 -3.50 -6.58 6.60
CA SER A 183 -2.16 -6.66 7.19
C SER A 183 -1.26 -5.50 6.72
N ILE A 184 -1.21 -5.22 5.41
CA ILE A 184 -0.47 -4.07 4.85
C ILE A 184 -1.01 -2.76 5.42
N TYR A 185 -2.33 -2.62 5.54
CA TYR A 185 -2.95 -1.43 6.10
C TYR A 185 -2.48 -1.14 7.54
N HIS A 186 -2.47 -2.15 8.40
CA HIS A 186 -2.01 -2.02 9.79
C HIS A 186 -0.51 -1.73 9.88
N TYR A 187 0.34 -2.40 9.07
CA TYR A 187 1.77 -2.08 9.00
C TYR A 187 2.01 -0.63 8.57
N ARG A 188 1.27 -0.12 7.60
CA ARG A 188 1.38 1.29 7.17
C ARG A 188 1.03 2.26 8.29
N ILE A 189 0.03 1.94 9.12
CA ILE A 189 -0.30 2.75 10.30
C ILE A 189 0.83 2.71 11.31
N ALA A 190 1.32 1.52 11.68
CA ALA A 190 2.42 1.37 12.63
C ALA A 190 3.67 2.16 12.18
N LYS A 191 4.01 2.05 10.90
CA LYS A 191 5.11 2.78 10.26
C LYS A 191 4.93 4.30 10.32
N ALA A 192 3.70 4.79 10.10
CA ALA A 192 3.40 6.21 10.20
C ALA A 192 3.62 6.76 11.62
N TYR A 193 3.21 6.01 12.64
CA TYR A 193 3.49 6.35 14.03
C TYR A 193 4.99 6.36 14.34
N GLY A 194 5.72 5.34 13.86
CA GLY A 194 7.17 5.26 14.03
C GLY A 194 7.89 6.45 13.41
N ILE A 195 7.59 6.80 12.16
CA ILE A 195 8.19 7.95 11.48
C ILE A 195 7.87 9.25 12.22
N ARG A 196 6.65 9.40 12.74
CA ARG A 196 6.25 10.58 13.50
C ARG A 196 7.02 10.71 14.82
N ILE A 197 7.31 9.57 15.48
CA ILE A 197 8.15 9.56 16.68
C ILE A 197 9.57 10.00 16.34
N LEU A 198 10.19 9.43 15.33
CA LEU A 198 11.55 9.77 14.91
C LEU A 198 11.67 11.24 14.50
N GLU A 199 10.67 11.80 13.84
CA GLU A 199 10.64 13.23 13.52
C GLU A 199 10.54 14.10 14.77
N ALA A 200 9.68 13.76 15.71
CA ALA A 200 9.54 14.52 16.97
C ALA A 200 10.83 14.51 17.77
N VAL A 201 11.49 13.35 17.89
CA VAL A 201 12.79 13.23 18.57
C VAL A 201 13.86 14.05 17.88
N ALA A 202 13.94 13.98 16.54
CA ALA A 202 14.94 14.72 15.78
C ALA A 202 14.74 16.25 15.85
N TYR A 203 13.50 16.75 15.94
CA TYR A 203 13.22 18.19 16.15
C TYR A 203 13.63 18.68 17.53
N ALA A 204 13.49 17.85 18.57
CA ALA A 204 13.88 18.22 19.92
C ALA A 204 15.38 18.49 20.04
N ASP A 205 16.20 17.85 19.21
CA ASP A 205 17.66 18.01 19.21
C ASP A 205 18.12 19.29 18.48
N GLU A 206 17.46 19.69 17.40
CA GLU A 206 17.81 20.91 16.65
C GLU A 206 17.56 22.22 17.42
N SER A 207 16.70 22.20 18.43
CA SER A 207 16.32 23.39 19.21
C SER A 207 17.31 23.74 20.33
N GLU A 208 18.31 22.92 20.61
CA GLU A 208 19.33 23.21 21.65
C GLU A 208 20.53 23.98 21.05
N PRO A 209 20.77 25.25 21.48
CA PRO A 209 22.00 25.97 21.13
C PRO A 209 23.19 25.32 21.86
N GLY A 210 23.98 24.55 21.16
CA GLY A 210 25.17 23.88 21.70
C GLY A 210 25.33 22.40 21.36
N ALA A 211 24.37 21.82 20.64
CA ALA A 211 24.42 20.40 20.24
C ALA A 211 25.47 20.04 19.17
N LYS A 212 26.30 21.05 18.77
CA LYS A 212 27.26 20.86 17.66
C LYS A 212 28.49 20.03 18.01
N ASP A 213 28.75 19.75 19.29
CA ASP A 213 30.04 19.20 19.75
C ASP A 213 29.96 17.84 20.43
N LYS A 214 28.86 17.12 20.40
CA LYS A 214 28.79 15.78 20.99
C LYS A 214 28.46 14.72 19.94
N GLU A 215 29.43 13.86 19.72
CA GLU A 215 29.40 12.60 18.99
C GLU A 215 28.40 11.57 19.57
N ASP A 216 27.20 11.96 19.92
CA ASP A 216 26.15 11.01 20.26
C ASP A 216 25.53 10.47 18.92
N LYS A 217 26.18 9.42 18.44
CA LYS A 217 25.80 8.66 17.23
C LYS A 217 24.36 8.10 17.22
N LEU A 218 23.60 8.33 18.26
CA LEU A 218 22.21 7.84 18.41
C LEU A 218 21.16 8.84 17.92
N ILE A 219 21.49 10.12 17.78
CA ILE A 219 20.51 11.14 17.44
C ILE A 219 20.49 11.34 15.92
N LEU A 220 19.43 10.84 15.29
CA LEU A 220 19.17 11.04 13.86
C LEU A 220 18.85 12.51 13.60
N LYS A 221 19.58 13.17 12.71
CA LYS A 221 19.26 14.54 12.28
C LYS A 221 17.92 14.59 11.58
N VAL A 222 17.12 15.64 11.83
CA VAL A 222 15.78 15.83 11.20
C VAL A 222 15.82 15.69 9.69
N LYS A 223 16.87 16.24 9.06
CA LYS A 223 17.05 16.18 7.61
C LYS A 223 17.19 14.74 7.14
N ASP A 224 18.00 13.97 7.84
CA ASP A 224 18.25 12.56 7.51
C ASP A 224 17.00 11.71 7.69
N VAL A 225 16.22 11.96 8.74
CA VAL A 225 14.91 11.29 8.96
C VAL A 225 13.92 11.63 7.85
N LYS A 226 13.82 12.90 7.48
CA LYS A 226 12.90 13.34 6.41
C LYS A 226 13.26 12.75 5.05
N GLU A 227 14.54 12.70 4.71
CA GLU A 227 15.01 12.12 3.44
C GLU A 227 14.87 10.60 3.43
N LYS A 228 15.30 9.93 4.50
CA LYS A 228 15.24 8.47 4.66
C LYS A 228 13.81 7.94 4.49
N TYR A 229 12.83 8.62 5.09
CA TYR A 229 11.43 8.16 5.11
C TYR A 229 10.51 8.92 4.15
N LYS A 230 11.06 9.65 3.17
CA LYS A 230 10.26 10.41 2.20
C LYS A 230 9.28 9.53 1.40
N LYS A 231 9.75 8.36 0.95
CA LYS A 231 8.94 7.38 0.20
C LYS A 231 7.86 6.76 1.10
N ASP A 232 8.21 6.42 2.32
CA ASP A 232 7.27 5.86 3.31
C ASP A 232 6.15 6.85 3.67
N LYS A 233 6.48 8.13 3.76
CA LYS A 233 5.48 9.19 3.96
C LYS A 233 4.56 9.35 2.76
N ALA A 234 5.09 9.28 1.54
CA ALA A 234 4.29 9.34 0.33
C ALA A 234 3.30 8.16 0.28
N ASP A 235 3.77 6.95 0.60
CA ASP A 235 2.94 5.76 0.68
C ASP A 235 1.80 5.89 1.69
N ASN A 236 2.06 6.49 2.86
CA ASN A 236 1.05 6.73 3.89
C ASN A 236 0.10 7.89 3.57
N ARG A 237 0.52 8.90 2.80
CA ARG A 237 -0.34 10.02 2.39
C ARG A 237 -1.36 9.61 1.34
N ASN A 238 -1.02 8.70 0.45
CA ASN A 238 -1.93 8.15 -0.56
C ASN A 238 -2.93 7.16 0.03
N ARG A 239 -3.31 7.35 1.31
CA ARG A 239 -4.47 6.68 1.88
C ARG A 239 -5.71 7.14 1.11
N ILE A 240 -6.56 6.19 0.82
CA ILE A 240 -7.85 6.25 0.11
C ILE A 240 -8.70 7.52 0.37
N TYR A 241 -8.44 8.26 1.44
CA TYR A 241 -9.20 9.46 1.83
C TYR A 241 -8.67 10.79 1.27
N GLU A 242 -7.41 10.88 0.82
CA GLU A 242 -6.88 12.13 0.26
C GLU A 242 -7.18 12.27 -1.24
N ASP A 243 -7.29 11.15 -1.96
CA ASP A 243 -7.64 11.15 -3.38
C ASP A 243 -9.14 11.37 -3.66
N ILE A 244 -10.00 11.32 -2.63
CA ILE A 244 -11.45 11.53 -2.75
C ILE A 244 -11.84 13.00 -2.60
N LYS A 245 -10.93 13.89 -2.24
CA LYS A 245 -11.24 15.32 -2.31
C LYS A 245 -11.46 15.72 -3.78
N PRO A 246 -12.69 16.08 -4.16
CA PRO A 246 -12.93 16.52 -5.53
C PRO A 246 -12.03 17.74 -5.77
N LYS A 247 -11.44 17.84 -6.96
CA LYS A 247 -10.62 18.97 -7.42
C LYS A 247 -11.39 20.31 -7.50
N SER A 248 -12.44 20.49 -6.70
CA SER A 248 -13.30 21.66 -6.69
C SER A 248 -12.74 22.87 -5.94
N ASP A 249 -11.60 22.74 -5.25
CA ASP A 249 -11.05 23.85 -4.46
C ASP A 249 -9.78 24.49 -5.03
N GLN A 250 -9.43 24.23 -6.28
CA GLN A 250 -8.63 25.18 -7.03
C GLN A 250 -9.53 26.33 -7.44
N LYS A 251 -9.78 27.24 -6.52
CA LYS A 251 -10.33 28.57 -6.81
C LYS A 251 -9.41 29.23 -7.83
N THR A 252 -9.93 29.39 -9.02
CA THR A 252 -9.50 30.38 -9.98
C THR A 252 -9.58 31.76 -9.34
N SER A 253 -8.51 32.17 -8.67
CA SER A 253 -8.27 33.58 -8.32
C SER A 253 -7.48 34.20 -9.46
N ASP A 254 -8.14 34.51 -10.56
CA ASP A 254 -7.67 35.54 -11.52
C ASP A 254 -8.79 35.85 -12.50
N THR A 255 -9.66 36.74 -12.10
CA THR A 255 -10.42 37.59 -13.04
C THR A 255 -10.50 38.96 -12.43
N THR A 256 -9.46 39.74 -12.70
CA THR A 256 -9.55 41.20 -12.64
C THR A 256 -10.34 41.66 -13.87
N PRO A 257 -11.45 42.36 -13.75
CA PRO A 257 -12.15 42.92 -14.90
C PRO A 257 -11.33 44.08 -15.48
N PRO A 258 -11.28 44.24 -16.83
CA PRO A 258 -10.64 45.38 -17.46
C PRO A 258 -11.47 46.64 -17.23
N LYS A 259 -10.75 47.73 -16.95
CA LYS A 259 -11.28 49.08 -16.91
C LYS A 259 -11.67 49.57 -18.29
#